data_f155ea6e1283e37a97c580ab80072528
#
_entry.id   f155ea6e1283e37a97c580ab80072528
#
_cell.length_a   1.000
_cell.length_b   1.000
_cell.length_c   1.000
_cell.angle_alpha   90.00
_cell.angle_beta   90.00
_cell.angle_gamma   90.00
#
_symmetry.space_group_name_H-M   'P 1'
#
loop_
_entity.id
_entity.type
_entity.pdbx_description
1 polymer ?
#
loop_
_entity_poly.entity_id
_entity_poly.type
_entity_poly.pdbx_seq_one_letter_code
_entity_poly.pdbx_strand_id
1 'polypeptide(L)'
;HMHNCCLVNLEDMLQNGTVISEVMIEKPHSFSTACNIATQSIAQIASSQYGGQSITLSHLAPFVQISRDKYRREVKKEFAELNIPADEDTINKVAEMRVKAEIVQGVQMIQYQVITLMTTNGQAPFVTVFMYLDEVPEGQTRDDLAAIIEEMLRQRIQGVKNEKGVYITPAFPKLIYVLEEDNIREGSKYWELTKLAAKCTAKRMVPDYISEKKMKELKVDKNGNGQCYPCMGCRSFLTTYLDENGKPKYYGRFNQGVVTINLVDVACSSYKDMDKF
;
A
#
# COMPACT_ATOMS: atom_id res chain seq x y z
N HIS A 1 -13.93 2.22 -21.04
CA HIS A 1 -13.10 1.04 -21.33
C HIS A 1 -12.65 0.41 -20.02
N MET A 2 -12.90 -0.89 -19.86
CA MET A 2 -12.36 -1.64 -18.70
C MET A 2 -10.87 -1.93 -18.97
N HIS A 3 -10.03 -1.65 -17.99
CA HIS A 3 -8.63 -2.04 -17.98
C HIS A 3 -8.42 -3.27 -17.10
N ASN A 4 -7.29 -3.96 -17.27
CA ASN A 4 -7.04 -5.18 -16.51
C ASN A 4 -6.52 -4.83 -15.10
N CYS A 5 -5.26 -4.42 -14.99
CA CYS A 5 -4.64 -4.06 -13.69
C CYS A 5 -4.16 -2.61 -13.67
N CYS A 6 -4.06 -2.00 -12.50
CA CYS A 6 -3.59 -0.63 -12.36
C CYS A 6 -2.72 -0.41 -11.11
N LEU A 7 -1.90 0.65 -11.17
CA LEU A 7 -1.22 1.26 -10.04
C LEU A 7 -2.02 2.50 -9.63
N VAL A 8 -2.70 2.42 -8.50
CA VAL A 8 -3.62 3.49 -8.06
C VAL A 8 -2.83 4.69 -7.56
N ASN A 9 -3.15 5.88 -8.06
CA ASN A 9 -2.55 7.13 -7.58
C ASN A 9 -3.35 7.68 -6.40
N LEU A 10 -3.25 7.01 -5.24
CA LEU A 10 -3.91 7.49 -4.02
C LEU A 10 -3.34 8.82 -3.54
N GLU A 11 -2.09 9.15 -3.84
CA GLU A 11 -1.51 10.43 -3.45
C GLU A 11 -2.34 11.58 -4.04
N ASP A 12 -2.54 11.58 -5.34
CA ASP A 12 -3.33 12.61 -6.02
C ASP A 12 -4.78 12.64 -5.53
N MET A 13 -5.42 11.47 -5.44
CA MET A 13 -6.81 11.34 -5.00
C MET A 13 -7.03 11.88 -3.58
N LEU A 14 -6.07 11.66 -2.67
CA LEU A 14 -6.17 12.09 -1.28
C LEU A 14 -5.70 13.54 -1.07
N GLN A 15 -4.72 14.03 -1.84
CA GLN A 15 -4.22 15.40 -1.67
C GLN A 15 -5.09 16.45 -2.37
N ASN A 16 -5.62 16.12 -3.53
CA ASN A 16 -6.40 17.03 -4.37
C ASN A 16 -7.91 16.77 -4.33
N GLY A 17 -8.31 15.71 -3.64
CA GLY A 17 -9.69 15.23 -3.66
C GLY A 17 -10.00 14.32 -4.86
N THR A 18 -11.12 13.65 -4.80
CA THR A 18 -11.56 12.73 -5.84
C THR A 18 -13.07 12.69 -5.93
N VAL A 19 -13.61 12.24 -7.06
CA VAL A 19 -15.05 12.04 -7.22
C VAL A 19 -15.37 10.56 -7.10
N ILE A 20 -16.25 10.22 -6.16
CA ILE A 20 -16.76 8.87 -5.96
C ILE A 20 -18.28 8.94 -6.06
N SER A 21 -18.88 8.19 -6.97
CA SER A 21 -20.35 8.14 -7.18
C SER A 21 -20.95 9.56 -7.32
N GLU A 22 -20.35 10.39 -8.16
CA GLU A 22 -20.76 11.79 -8.43
C GLU A 22 -20.61 12.77 -7.24
N VAL A 23 -20.06 12.31 -6.11
CA VAL A 23 -19.81 13.15 -4.93
C VAL A 23 -18.34 13.51 -4.86
N MET A 24 -18.07 14.81 -4.69
CA MET A 24 -16.70 15.31 -4.45
C MET A 24 -16.26 14.94 -3.04
N ILE A 25 -15.18 14.20 -2.94
CA ILE A 25 -14.52 13.85 -1.69
C ILE A 25 -13.30 14.75 -1.52
N GLU A 26 -13.33 15.59 -0.52
CA GLU A 26 -12.25 16.52 -0.22
C GLU A 26 -11.06 15.82 0.44
N LYS A 27 -9.94 16.55 0.54
CA LYS A 27 -8.73 16.08 1.23
C LYS A 27 -9.05 15.67 2.67
N PRO A 28 -8.67 14.46 3.10
CA PRO A 28 -8.91 13.99 4.47
C PRO A 28 -8.13 14.80 5.51
N HIS A 29 -8.76 14.98 6.68
CA HIS A 29 -8.19 15.70 7.82
C HIS A 29 -7.67 14.78 8.93
N SER A 30 -7.52 13.48 8.64
CA SER A 30 -6.94 12.50 9.55
C SER A 30 -6.50 11.25 8.80
N PHE A 31 -5.63 10.46 9.41
CA PHE A 31 -5.18 9.19 8.88
C PHE A 31 -6.33 8.18 8.72
N SER A 32 -7.22 8.09 9.71
CA SER A 32 -8.37 7.18 9.63
C SER A 32 -9.32 7.55 8.49
N THR A 33 -9.56 8.85 8.27
CA THR A 33 -10.36 9.31 7.13
C THR A 33 -9.67 9.01 5.79
N ALA A 34 -8.34 9.18 5.72
CA ALA A 34 -7.58 8.81 4.52
C ALA A 34 -7.68 7.31 4.22
N CYS A 35 -7.59 6.46 5.24
CA CYS A 35 -7.78 5.01 5.10
C CYS A 35 -9.20 4.66 4.59
N ASN A 36 -10.22 5.34 5.11
CA ASN A 36 -11.60 5.13 4.67
C ASN A 36 -11.79 5.51 3.20
N ILE A 37 -11.33 6.71 2.81
CA ILE A 37 -11.42 7.17 1.41
C ILE A 37 -10.62 6.24 0.48
N ALA A 38 -9.44 5.79 0.89
CA ALA A 38 -8.65 4.83 0.13
C ALA A 38 -9.42 3.53 -0.14
N THR A 39 -10.13 3.00 0.86
CA THR A 39 -10.93 1.78 0.68
C THR A 39 -12.16 1.98 -0.19
N GLN A 40 -12.80 3.14 -0.14
CA GLN A 40 -13.88 3.50 -1.05
C GLN A 40 -13.38 3.62 -2.49
N SER A 41 -12.21 4.25 -2.70
CA SER A 41 -11.55 4.33 -4.00
C SER A 41 -11.21 2.95 -4.55
N ILE A 42 -10.69 2.06 -3.70
CA ILE A 42 -10.42 0.65 -4.04
C ILE A 42 -11.70 -0.04 -4.53
N ALA A 43 -12.81 0.12 -3.83
CA ALA A 43 -14.09 -0.49 -4.19
C ALA A 43 -14.61 0.04 -5.54
N GLN A 44 -14.53 1.35 -5.75
CA GLN A 44 -14.95 2.00 -7.00
C GLN A 44 -14.11 1.53 -8.20
N ILE A 45 -12.78 1.48 -8.03
CA ILE A 45 -11.86 1.00 -9.07
C ILE A 45 -12.11 -0.48 -9.36
N ALA A 46 -12.27 -1.32 -8.32
CA ALA A 46 -12.54 -2.75 -8.48
C ALA A 46 -13.85 -3.02 -9.23
N SER A 47 -14.84 -2.13 -9.14
CA SER A 47 -16.08 -2.23 -9.90
C SER A 47 -15.93 -1.88 -11.38
N SER A 48 -14.83 -1.21 -11.76
CA SER A 48 -14.56 -0.73 -13.12
C SER A 48 -13.45 -1.51 -13.84
N GLN A 49 -12.90 -2.53 -13.21
CA GLN A 49 -11.83 -3.36 -13.78
C GLN A 49 -12.02 -4.83 -13.42
N TYR A 50 -11.37 -5.72 -14.14
CA TYR A 50 -11.42 -7.17 -13.88
C TYR A 50 -10.08 -7.76 -13.42
N GLY A 51 -9.02 -6.96 -13.34
CA GLY A 51 -7.74 -7.37 -12.79
C GLY A 51 -7.47 -6.79 -11.41
N GLY A 52 -6.21 -6.83 -10.98
CA GLY A 52 -5.79 -6.35 -9.68
C GLY A 52 -5.40 -4.88 -9.67
N GLN A 53 -5.53 -4.27 -8.52
CA GLN A 53 -5.04 -2.93 -8.25
C GLN A 53 -3.95 -2.95 -7.19
N SER A 54 -2.93 -2.14 -7.38
CA SER A 54 -1.86 -1.97 -6.39
C SER A 54 -1.91 -0.57 -5.80
N ILE A 55 -1.82 -0.51 -4.49
CA ILE A 55 -1.70 0.71 -3.71
C ILE A 55 -0.38 0.68 -2.93
N THR A 56 0.12 1.84 -2.54
CA THR A 56 1.24 1.94 -1.62
C THR A 56 0.82 2.59 -0.31
N LEU A 57 1.41 2.15 0.80
CA LEU A 57 1.18 2.77 2.10
C LEU A 57 1.86 4.14 2.24
N SER A 58 2.85 4.44 1.40
CA SER A 58 3.53 5.73 1.38
C SER A 58 2.56 6.90 1.10
N HIS A 59 1.52 6.67 0.30
CA HIS A 59 0.50 7.68 0.03
C HIS A 59 -0.41 8.01 1.22
N LEU A 60 -0.45 7.12 2.23
CA LEU A 60 -1.22 7.33 3.47
C LEU A 60 -0.37 7.95 4.59
N ALA A 61 0.95 7.73 4.56
CA ALA A 61 1.86 8.16 5.61
C ALA A 61 1.79 9.66 5.95
N PRO A 62 1.66 10.61 4.99
CA PRO A 62 1.56 12.04 5.31
C PRO A 62 0.36 12.40 6.19
N PHE A 63 -0.71 11.61 6.16
CA PHE A 63 -1.92 11.85 6.94
C PHE A 63 -1.75 11.53 8.43
N VAL A 64 -0.72 10.78 8.81
CA VAL A 64 -0.36 10.54 10.21
C VAL A 64 0.09 11.85 10.86
N GLN A 65 0.87 12.68 10.15
CA GLN A 65 1.26 14.00 10.67
C GLN A 65 0.04 14.92 10.84
N ILE A 66 -0.92 14.88 9.92
CA ILE A 66 -2.17 15.65 10.05
C ILE A 66 -2.94 15.23 11.31
N SER A 67 -3.04 13.93 11.57
CA SER A 67 -3.65 13.40 12.79
C SER A 67 -2.88 13.82 14.05
N ARG A 68 -1.55 13.77 14.01
CA ARG A 68 -0.68 14.18 15.11
C ARG A 68 -0.93 15.64 15.49
N ASP A 69 -0.96 16.53 14.51
CA ASP A 69 -1.21 17.96 14.73
C ASP A 69 -2.65 18.21 15.24
N LYS A 70 -3.62 17.44 14.75
CA LYS A 70 -4.99 17.47 15.24
C LYS A 70 -5.05 17.06 16.71
N TYR A 71 -4.47 15.92 17.08
CA TYR A 71 -4.49 15.44 18.47
C TYR A 71 -3.73 16.35 19.44
N ARG A 72 -2.65 16.98 19.01
CA ARG A 72 -1.96 17.99 19.83
C ARG A 72 -2.88 19.16 20.19
N ARG A 73 -3.63 19.67 19.19
CA ARG A 73 -4.60 20.76 19.43
C ARG A 73 -5.74 20.31 20.34
N GLU A 74 -6.29 19.12 20.11
CA GLU A 74 -7.38 18.57 20.90
C GLU A 74 -6.97 18.35 22.36
N VAL A 75 -5.83 17.69 22.60
CA VAL A 75 -5.31 17.43 23.96
C VAL A 75 -5.03 18.73 24.71
N LYS A 76 -4.43 19.71 24.03
CA LYS A 76 -4.17 21.02 24.62
C LYS A 76 -5.45 21.72 25.05
N LYS A 77 -6.50 21.65 24.22
CA LYS A 77 -7.81 22.22 24.51
C LYS A 77 -8.48 21.47 25.67
N GLU A 78 -8.52 20.16 25.66
CA GLU A 78 -9.11 19.31 26.70
C GLU A 78 -8.46 19.59 28.10
N PHE A 79 -7.12 19.65 28.14
CA PHE A 79 -6.41 19.93 29.39
C PHE A 79 -6.69 21.32 29.91
N ALA A 80 -6.81 22.32 29.03
CA ALA A 80 -7.20 23.66 29.40
C ALA A 80 -8.64 23.71 29.96
N GLU A 81 -9.59 23.05 29.30
CA GLU A 81 -11.00 22.98 29.76
C GLU A 81 -11.15 22.25 31.09
N LEU A 82 -10.33 21.23 31.34
CA LEU A 82 -10.34 20.47 32.61
C LEU A 82 -9.47 21.11 33.71
N ASN A 83 -8.82 22.23 33.41
CA ASN A 83 -7.85 22.88 34.33
C ASN A 83 -6.72 21.92 34.78
N ILE A 84 -6.29 21.02 33.89
CA ILE A 84 -5.17 20.11 34.16
C ILE A 84 -3.88 20.80 33.68
N PRO A 85 -2.93 21.10 34.55
CA PRO A 85 -1.64 21.63 34.11
C PRO A 85 -0.86 20.57 33.36
N ALA A 86 -0.43 20.88 32.15
CA ALA A 86 0.39 20.00 31.34
C ALA A 86 1.43 20.80 30.57
N ASP A 87 2.65 20.28 30.53
CA ASP A 87 3.69 20.80 29.69
C ASP A 87 3.55 20.25 28.23
N GLU A 88 4.27 20.84 27.30
CA GLU A 88 4.25 20.42 25.89
C GLU A 88 4.71 18.97 25.70
N ASP A 89 5.59 18.44 26.55
CA ASP A 89 6.04 17.05 26.48
C ASP A 89 4.89 16.08 26.82
N THR A 90 4.12 16.39 27.88
CA THR A 90 2.93 15.61 28.26
C THR A 90 1.86 15.65 27.13
N ILE A 91 1.60 16.83 26.56
CA ILE A 91 0.66 16.99 25.46
C ILE A 91 1.11 16.14 24.25
N ASN A 92 2.39 16.20 23.88
CA ASN A 92 2.94 15.41 22.79
C ASN A 92 2.85 13.91 23.04
N LYS A 93 3.15 13.44 24.24
CA LYS A 93 3.04 12.02 24.61
C LYS A 93 1.61 11.51 24.49
N VAL A 94 0.63 12.26 24.98
CA VAL A 94 -0.78 11.89 24.86
C VAL A 94 -1.23 11.89 23.40
N ALA A 95 -0.82 12.89 22.61
CA ALA A 95 -1.11 12.94 21.18
C ALA A 95 -0.52 11.74 20.43
N GLU A 96 0.74 11.36 20.71
CA GLU A 96 1.37 10.18 20.09
C GLU A 96 0.68 8.86 20.48
N MET A 97 0.17 8.75 21.70
CA MET A 97 -0.65 7.59 22.07
C MET A 97 -1.93 7.50 21.21
N ARG A 98 -2.59 8.63 20.96
CA ARG A 98 -3.78 8.69 20.09
C ARG A 98 -3.44 8.39 18.63
N VAL A 99 -2.33 8.92 18.14
CA VAL A 99 -1.82 8.62 16.78
C VAL A 99 -1.59 7.13 16.60
N LYS A 100 -0.91 6.48 17.54
CA LYS A 100 -0.69 5.03 17.52
C LYS A 100 -2.00 4.24 17.49
N ALA A 101 -2.96 4.63 18.32
CA ALA A 101 -4.29 4.00 18.34
C ALA A 101 -5.02 4.20 16.97
N GLU A 102 -4.90 5.38 16.38
CA GLU A 102 -5.50 5.67 15.08
C GLU A 102 -4.85 4.87 13.95
N ILE A 103 -3.52 4.67 13.98
CA ILE A 103 -2.82 3.80 13.02
C ILE A 103 -3.38 2.37 13.10
N VAL A 104 -3.54 1.83 14.31
CA VAL A 104 -4.14 0.50 14.51
C VAL A 104 -5.53 0.41 13.89
N GLN A 105 -6.38 1.40 14.17
CA GLN A 105 -7.75 1.44 13.65
C GLN A 105 -7.81 1.63 12.13
N GLY A 106 -6.99 2.51 11.56
CA GLY A 106 -6.93 2.76 10.12
C GLY A 106 -6.46 1.54 9.33
N VAL A 107 -5.41 0.87 9.82
CA VAL A 107 -4.91 -0.38 9.21
C VAL A 107 -5.95 -1.49 9.31
N GLN A 108 -6.60 -1.63 10.47
CA GLN A 108 -7.70 -2.58 10.65
C GLN A 108 -8.85 -2.32 9.67
N MET A 109 -9.21 -1.05 9.49
CA MET A 109 -10.25 -0.64 8.54
C MET A 109 -9.90 -1.07 7.11
N ILE A 110 -8.67 -0.81 6.66
CA ILE A 110 -8.22 -1.24 5.32
C ILE A 110 -8.36 -2.75 5.17
N GLN A 111 -7.86 -3.52 6.14
CA GLN A 111 -7.90 -4.99 6.04
C GLN A 111 -9.33 -5.51 6.00
N TYR A 112 -10.19 -5.08 6.93
CA TYR A 112 -11.56 -5.58 7.00
C TYR A 112 -12.40 -5.14 5.81
N GLN A 113 -12.27 -3.90 5.37
CA GLN A 113 -13.03 -3.42 4.21
C GLN A 113 -12.63 -4.14 2.93
N VAL A 114 -11.32 -4.35 2.68
CA VAL A 114 -10.87 -5.11 1.51
C VAL A 114 -11.41 -6.53 1.49
N ILE A 115 -11.54 -7.17 2.66
CA ILE A 115 -12.04 -8.55 2.76
C ILE A 115 -13.57 -8.61 2.62
N THR A 116 -14.29 -7.62 3.14
CA THR A 116 -15.76 -7.61 3.21
C THR A 116 -16.44 -6.90 2.06
N LEU A 117 -15.70 -6.07 1.32
CA LEU A 117 -16.23 -5.40 0.13
C LEU A 117 -16.50 -6.40 -0.98
N MET A 118 -17.70 -6.28 -1.56
CA MET A 118 -18.05 -6.94 -2.81
C MET A 118 -18.19 -5.88 -3.90
N THR A 119 -17.56 -6.12 -5.04
CA THR A 119 -17.74 -5.27 -6.22
C THR A 119 -19.13 -5.47 -6.81
N THR A 120 -19.57 -4.55 -7.67
CA THR A 120 -20.82 -4.71 -8.44
C THR A 120 -20.87 -5.99 -9.26
N ASN A 121 -19.70 -6.58 -9.57
CA ASN A 121 -19.58 -7.85 -10.29
C ASN A 121 -19.57 -9.08 -9.35
N GLY A 122 -19.80 -8.90 -8.06
CA GLY A 122 -19.85 -9.99 -7.08
C GLY A 122 -18.48 -10.58 -6.71
N GLN A 123 -17.38 -9.86 -6.98
CA GLN A 123 -16.01 -10.29 -6.65
C GLN A 123 -15.44 -9.47 -5.50
N ALA A 124 -14.59 -10.09 -4.68
CA ALA A 124 -13.77 -9.33 -3.72
C ALA A 124 -12.69 -8.52 -4.48
N PRO A 125 -12.38 -7.30 -4.04
CA PRO A 125 -11.32 -6.50 -4.65
C PRO A 125 -9.98 -7.24 -4.62
N PHE A 126 -9.35 -7.42 -5.78
CA PHE A 126 -8.01 -7.95 -5.88
C PHE A 126 -7.00 -6.81 -5.64
N VAL A 127 -6.51 -6.70 -4.41
CA VAL A 127 -5.67 -5.60 -3.96
C VAL A 127 -4.28 -6.09 -3.58
N THR A 128 -3.26 -5.38 -4.03
CA THR A 128 -1.88 -5.54 -3.60
C THR A 128 -1.45 -4.28 -2.85
N VAL A 129 -0.88 -4.44 -1.68
CA VAL A 129 -0.33 -3.35 -0.85
C VAL A 129 1.19 -3.40 -0.92
N PHE A 130 1.77 -2.31 -1.38
CA PHE A 130 3.21 -2.13 -1.51
C PHE A 130 3.75 -1.41 -0.26
N MET A 131 4.79 -1.96 0.31
CA MET A 131 5.42 -1.51 1.55
C MET A 131 6.89 -1.21 1.25
N TYR A 132 7.18 0.05 0.94
CA TYR A 132 8.48 0.53 0.52
C TYR A 132 8.82 1.83 1.22
N LEU A 133 9.86 1.82 2.08
CA LEU A 133 10.22 2.97 2.92
C LEU A 133 10.84 4.11 2.11
N ASP A 134 11.67 3.79 1.11
CA ASP A 134 12.36 4.79 0.29
C ASP A 134 11.44 5.53 -0.71
N GLU A 135 10.13 5.19 -0.75
CA GLU A 135 9.13 6.02 -1.46
C GLU A 135 8.91 7.38 -0.79
N VAL A 136 9.27 7.54 0.46
CA VAL A 136 9.20 8.82 1.18
C VAL A 136 10.58 9.25 1.67
N PRO A 137 10.86 10.57 1.72
CA PRO A 137 12.14 11.06 2.21
C PRO A 137 12.37 10.66 3.66
N GLU A 138 13.62 10.61 4.06
CA GLU A 138 13.99 10.39 5.48
C GLU A 138 13.35 11.43 6.39
N GLY A 139 13.00 11.00 7.60
CA GLY A 139 12.39 11.83 8.63
C GLY A 139 11.10 11.25 9.18
N GLN A 140 10.28 12.08 9.80
CA GLN A 140 9.08 11.66 10.50
C GLN A 140 8.09 10.89 9.61
N THR A 141 7.92 11.29 8.36
CA THR A 141 6.99 10.60 7.43
C THR A 141 7.44 9.17 7.15
N ARG A 142 8.76 8.91 7.04
CA ARG A 142 9.29 7.55 6.87
C ARG A 142 9.11 6.72 8.14
N ASP A 143 9.29 7.31 9.32
CA ASP A 143 9.03 6.64 10.59
C ASP A 143 7.54 6.32 10.76
N ASP A 144 6.67 7.23 10.35
CA ASP A 144 5.21 7.01 10.33
C ASP A 144 4.82 5.90 9.33
N LEU A 145 5.44 5.86 8.15
CA LEU A 145 5.26 4.78 7.18
C LEU A 145 5.72 3.43 7.77
N ALA A 146 6.86 3.41 8.44
CA ALA A 146 7.35 2.21 9.12
C ALA A 146 6.35 1.72 10.18
N ALA A 147 5.74 2.63 10.95
CA ALA A 147 4.71 2.29 11.93
C ALA A 147 3.43 1.70 11.27
N ILE A 148 3.01 2.25 10.14
CA ILE A 148 1.88 1.71 9.36
C ILE A 148 2.21 0.30 8.84
N ILE A 149 3.40 0.09 8.29
CA ILE A 149 3.87 -1.22 7.81
C ILE A 149 3.94 -2.21 8.96
N GLU A 150 4.51 -1.81 10.09
CA GLU A 150 4.58 -2.64 11.29
C GLU A 150 3.20 -3.13 11.72
N GLU A 151 2.23 -2.24 11.78
CA GLU A 151 0.87 -2.59 12.17
C GLU A 151 0.18 -3.47 11.13
N MET A 152 0.40 -3.22 9.83
CA MET A 152 -0.10 -4.08 8.76
C MET A 152 0.41 -5.53 8.91
N LEU A 153 1.70 -5.70 9.22
CA LEU A 153 2.31 -7.01 9.46
C LEU A 153 1.80 -7.65 10.75
N ARG A 154 1.64 -6.91 11.84
CA ARG A 154 1.12 -7.41 13.11
C ARG A 154 -0.30 -7.95 12.95
N GLN A 155 -1.17 -7.20 12.31
CA GLN A 155 -2.55 -7.63 12.06
C GLN A 155 -2.62 -8.81 11.10
N ARG A 156 -1.72 -8.87 10.10
CA ARG A 156 -1.63 -10.04 9.22
C ARG A 156 -1.17 -11.28 9.98
N ILE A 157 -0.22 -11.16 10.90
CA ILE A 157 0.22 -12.25 11.79
C ILE A 157 -0.95 -12.78 12.63
N GLN A 158 -1.77 -11.88 13.17
CA GLN A 158 -2.98 -12.24 13.91
C GLN A 158 -3.98 -12.97 13.00
N GLY A 159 -4.22 -12.45 11.80
CA GLY A 159 -5.26 -12.91 10.88
C GLY A 159 -6.63 -12.32 11.24
N VAL A 160 -7.65 -12.78 10.54
CA VAL A 160 -9.04 -12.38 10.77
C VAL A 160 -9.87 -13.56 11.26
N LYS A 161 -10.82 -13.31 12.15
CA LYS A 161 -11.75 -14.33 12.62
C LYS A 161 -12.80 -14.62 11.55
N ASN A 162 -13.01 -15.90 11.25
CA ASN A 162 -14.15 -16.34 10.48
C ASN A 162 -15.43 -16.43 11.37
N GLU A 163 -16.54 -16.84 10.77
CA GLU A 163 -17.84 -17.03 11.46
C GLU A 163 -17.76 -17.99 12.64
N LYS A 164 -16.81 -18.94 12.62
CA LYS A 164 -16.59 -19.92 13.69
C LYS A 164 -15.63 -19.45 14.77
N GLY A 165 -15.20 -18.17 14.72
CA GLY A 165 -14.25 -17.59 15.66
C GLY A 165 -12.80 -18.04 15.49
N VAL A 166 -12.47 -18.76 14.40
CA VAL A 166 -11.12 -19.23 14.09
C VAL A 166 -10.38 -18.15 13.30
N TYR A 167 -9.13 -17.89 13.69
CA TYR A 167 -8.27 -16.96 12.95
C TYR A 167 -7.74 -17.60 11.66
N ILE A 168 -8.08 -17.01 10.54
CA ILE A 168 -7.65 -17.43 9.20
C ILE A 168 -6.76 -16.36 8.56
N THR A 169 -6.03 -16.76 7.52
CA THR A 169 -5.28 -15.84 6.68
C THR A 169 -6.19 -15.36 5.55
N PRO A 170 -6.49 -14.05 5.44
CA PRO A 170 -7.26 -13.55 4.32
C PRO A 170 -6.44 -13.61 3.03
N ALA A 171 -7.12 -13.88 1.89
CA ALA A 171 -6.48 -13.90 0.58
C ALA A 171 -5.97 -12.52 0.16
N PHE A 172 -6.70 -11.46 0.54
CA PHE A 172 -6.39 -10.06 0.22
C PHE A 172 -6.41 -9.19 1.49
N PRO A 173 -5.71 -8.05 1.44
CA PRO A 173 -4.78 -7.62 0.40
C PRO A 173 -3.53 -8.50 0.34
N LYS A 174 -2.95 -8.68 -0.85
CA LYS A 174 -1.58 -9.19 -0.97
C LYS A 174 -0.62 -8.15 -0.43
N LEU A 175 0.43 -8.61 0.24
CA LEU A 175 1.45 -7.74 0.81
C LEU A 175 2.76 -7.95 0.07
N ILE A 176 3.42 -6.86 -0.32
CA ILE A 176 4.75 -6.87 -0.91
C ILE A 176 5.65 -5.97 -0.06
N TYR A 177 6.75 -6.52 0.42
CA TYR A 177 7.72 -5.84 1.26
C TYR A 177 9.03 -5.66 0.50
N VAL A 178 9.55 -4.43 0.46
CA VAL A 178 10.80 -4.10 -0.20
C VAL A 178 11.97 -4.25 0.77
N LEU A 179 12.98 -4.98 0.34
CA LEU A 179 14.26 -5.12 1.05
C LEU A 179 15.21 -4.01 0.61
N GLU A 180 15.57 -3.15 1.55
CA GLU A 180 16.35 -1.92 1.35
C GLU A 180 17.60 -1.93 2.23
N GLU A 181 18.59 -1.09 1.95
CA GLU A 181 19.85 -1.04 2.69
C GLU A 181 19.66 -0.77 4.20
N ASP A 182 18.65 0.04 4.57
CA ASP A 182 18.36 0.42 5.96
C ASP A 182 17.44 -0.56 6.70
N ASN A 183 17.02 -1.66 6.05
CA ASN A 183 16.20 -2.68 6.69
C ASN A 183 16.72 -4.12 6.56
N ILE A 184 17.77 -4.39 5.75
CA ILE A 184 18.28 -5.75 5.52
C ILE A 184 19.46 -6.15 6.40
N ARG A 185 20.09 -5.21 7.09
CA ARG A 185 21.29 -5.47 7.91
C ARG A 185 20.93 -5.41 9.39
N GLU A 186 21.45 -6.36 10.16
CA GLU A 186 21.35 -6.32 11.61
C GLU A 186 21.90 -4.99 12.16
N GLY A 187 21.12 -4.34 13.02
CA GLY A 187 21.45 -3.01 13.57
C GLY A 187 21.08 -1.83 12.68
N SER A 188 20.61 -2.05 11.46
CA SER A 188 20.05 -0.95 10.66
C SER A 188 18.73 -0.42 11.25
N LYS A 189 18.37 0.81 10.89
CA LYS A 189 17.24 1.54 11.52
C LYS A 189 15.92 0.75 11.52
N TYR A 190 15.64 0.04 10.41
CA TYR A 190 14.38 -0.68 10.23
C TYR A 190 14.56 -2.21 10.20
N TRP A 191 15.67 -2.74 10.74
CA TRP A 191 15.92 -4.17 10.81
C TRP A 191 14.82 -4.96 11.54
N GLU A 192 14.29 -4.41 12.64
CA GLU A 192 13.21 -5.04 13.39
C GLU A 192 11.94 -5.20 12.56
N LEU A 193 11.67 -4.29 11.61
CA LEU A 193 10.56 -4.39 10.69
C LEU A 193 10.71 -5.58 9.74
N THR A 194 11.92 -5.80 9.23
CA THR A 194 12.22 -6.97 8.37
C THR A 194 12.12 -8.28 9.14
N LYS A 195 12.56 -8.32 10.40
CA LYS A 195 12.34 -9.49 11.26
C LYS A 195 10.85 -9.78 11.47
N LEU A 196 10.06 -8.74 11.65
CA LEU A 196 8.60 -8.87 11.77
C LEU A 196 7.98 -9.38 10.46
N ALA A 197 8.44 -8.88 9.31
CA ALA A 197 8.00 -9.37 7.99
C ALA A 197 8.34 -10.86 7.83
N ALA A 198 9.55 -11.27 8.17
CA ALA A 198 9.94 -12.69 8.15
C ALA A 198 9.08 -13.56 9.07
N LYS A 199 8.76 -13.08 10.28
CA LYS A 199 7.83 -13.75 11.21
C LYS A 199 6.42 -13.87 10.61
N CYS A 200 5.97 -12.83 9.91
CA CYS A 200 4.69 -12.84 9.20
C CYS A 200 4.70 -13.90 8.10
N THR A 201 5.76 -13.96 7.30
CA THR A 201 5.92 -14.97 6.24
C THR A 201 5.93 -16.39 6.81
N ALA A 202 6.66 -16.65 7.87
CA ALA A 202 6.71 -17.95 8.51
C ALA A 202 5.33 -18.43 9.00
N LYS A 203 4.45 -17.51 9.39
CA LYS A 203 3.11 -17.84 9.91
C LYS A 203 2.01 -17.80 8.85
N ARG A 204 2.12 -16.91 7.85
CA ARG A 204 1.03 -16.59 6.93
C ARG A 204 1.41 -16.70 5.45
N MET A 205 2.65 -17.04 5.13
CA MET A 205 3.20 -17.13 3.77
C MET A 205 3.13 -15.80 2.98
N VAL A 206 3.07 -14.69 3.69
CA VAL A 206 3.11 -13.30 3.17
C VAL A 206 3.87 -12.44 4.17
N PRO A 207 4.51 -11.34 3.75
CA PRO A 207 4.54 -10.72 2.43
C PRO A 207 5.42 -11.46 1.42
N ASP A 208 5.24 -11.13 0.12
CA ASP A 208 6.23 -11.34 -0.92
C ASP A 208 7.34 -10.30 -0.80
N TYR A 209 8.56 -10.62 -1.24
CA TYR A 209 9.70 -9.72 -1.13
C TYR A 209 10.19 -9.24 -2.48
N ILE A 210 10.61 -7.98 -2.54
CA ILE A 210 11.31 -7.36 -3.66
C ILE A 210 12.64 -6.82 -3.14
N SER A 211 13.75 -7.16 -3.80
CA SER A 211 15.03 -6.51 -3.55
C SER A 211 15.09 -5.20 -4.31
N GLU A 212 15.16 -4.08 -3.58
CA GLU A 212 15.34 -2.76 -4.17
C GLU A 212 16.54 -2.70 -5.10
N LYS A 213 17.70 -3.20 -4.65
CA LYS A 213 18.92 -3.24 -5.43
C LYS A 213 18.72 -3.96 -6.77
N LYS A 214 18.12 -5.16 -6.73
CA LYS A 214 17.87 -5.93 -7.96
C LYS A 214 16.82 -5.28 -8.84
N MET A 215 15.81 -4.68 -8.26
CA MET A 215 14.82 -3.94 -9.01
C MET A 215 15.45 -2.75 -9.76
N LYS A 216 16.27 -1.96 -9.08
CA LYS A 216 17.01 -0.82 -9.66
C LYS A 216 18.01 -1.25 -10.74
N GLU A 217 18.61 -2.44 -10.64
CA GLU A 217 19.46 -3.01 -11.70
C GLU A 217 18.66 -3.42 -12.95
N LEU A 218 17.45 -3.96 -12.78
CA LEU A 218 16.64 -4.49 -13.88
C LEU A 218 15.73 -3.45 -14.52
N LYS A 219 15.28 -2.46 -13.77
CA LYS A 219 14.34 -1.42 -14.18
C LYS A 219 15.05 -0.08 -14.37
N VAL A 220 15.83 -0.02 -15.44
CA VAL A 220 16.60 1.19 -15.80
C VAL A 220 15.79 2.03 -16.78
N ASP A 221 15.69 3.34 -16.54
CA ASP A 221 15.04 4.26 -17.45
C ASP A 221 15.96 4.69 -18.62
N LYS A 222 15.42 5.49 -19.53
CA LYS A 222 16.17 5.99 -20.71
C LYS A 222 17.39 6.86 -20.37
N ASN A 223 17.46 7.36 -19.12
CA ASN A 223 18.57 8.20 -18.64
C ASN A 223 19.62 7.36 -17.86
N GLY A 224 19.44 6.05 -17.76
CA GLY A 224 20.33 5.16 -17.02
C GLY A 224 20.04 5.06 -15.53
N ASN A 225 18.94 5.63 -15.02
CA ASN A 225 18.57 5.59 -13.61
C ASN A 225 17.74 4.35 -13.29
N GLY A 226 18.18 3.59 -12.29
CA GLY A 226 17.44 2.45 -11.76
C GLY A 226 16.23 2.88 -10.94
N GLN A 227 15.12 2.16 -11.10
CA GLN A 227 13.85 2.47 -10.46
C GLN A 227 13.32 1.27 -9.69
N CYS A 228 12.67 1.54 -8.54
CA CYS A 228 11.92 0.57 -7.75
C CYS A 228 10.49 1.07 -7.58
N TYR A 229 9.52 0.25 -7.97
CA TYR A 229 8.10 0.58 -7.95
C TYR A 229 7.24 -0.69 -7.87
N PRO A 230 5.96 -0.59 -7.49
CA PRO A 230 5.12 -1.77 -7.31
C PRO A 230 4.81 -2.50 -8.63
N CYS A 231 4.55 -3.81 -8.50
CA CYS A 231 3.92 -4.57 -9.55
C CYS A 231 2.41 -4.26 -9.61
N MET A 232 1.83 -4.47 -10.78
CA MET A 232 0.38 -4.48 -10.94
C MET A 232 -0.16 -5.88 -10.63
N GLY A 233 -1.25 -5.91 -9.88
CA GLY A 233 -1.88 -7.17 -9.48
C GLY A 233 -0.89 -8.09 -8.77
N CYS A 234 -0.60 -9.26 -9.37
CA CYS A 234 0.24 -10.27 -8.70
C CYS A 234 1.73 -10.13 -8.99
N ARG A 235 2.15 -9.92 -10.25
CA ARG A 235 3.59 -9.97 -10.64
C ARG A 235 3.94 -9.16 -11.89
N SER A 236 3.01 -8.41 -12.47
CA SER A 236 3.26 -7.67 -13.70
C SER A 236 3.91 -6.32 -13.40
N PHE A 237 5.10 -6.12 -13.91
CA PHE A 237 5.79 -4.83 -13.80
C PHE A 237 5.71 -4.08 -15.13
N LEU A 238 5.21 -2.85 -15.08
CA LEU A 238 5.27 -1.94 -16.23
C LEU A 238 6.73 -1.60 -16.56
N THR A 239 6.95 -1.16 -17.78
CA THR A 239 8.24 -0.55 -18.16
C THR A 239 8.46 0.75 -17.42
N THR A 240 9.73 1.13 -17.23
CA THR A 240 10.07 2.46 -16.70
C THR A 240 9.48 3.55 -17.59
N TYR A 241 8.97 4.62 -16.98
CA TYR A 241 8.39 5.75 -17.70
C TYR A 241 8.73 7.06 -16.99
N LEU A 242 9.11 8.05 -17.76
CA LEU A 242 9.34 9.42 -17.28
C LEU A 242 8.25 10.33 -17.84
N ASP A 243 7.70 11.17 -16.97
CA ASP A 243 6.70 12.17 -17.34
C ASP A 243 7.29 13.29 -18.23
N GLU A 244 6.48 14.30 -18.56
CA GLU A 244 6.86 15.45 -19.38
C GLU A 244 8.00 16.28 -18.76
N ASN A 245 8.14 16.22 -17.43
CA ASN A 245 9.20 16.90 -16.67
C ASN A 245 10.43 16.02 -16.45
N GLY A 246 10.49 14.82 -17.05
CA GLY A 246 11.57 13.87 -16.89
C GLY A 246 11.59 13.17 -15.54
N LYS A 247 10.51 13.21 -14.76
CA LYS A 247 10.38 12.51 -13.48
C LYS A 247 9.78 11.12 -13.66
N PRO A 248 10.23 10.12 -12.87
CA PRO A 248 9.61 8.81 -12.88
C PRO A 248 8.13 8.88 -12.52
N LYS A 249 7.28 8.24 -13.33
CA LYS A 249 5.85 8.12 -13.05
C LYS A 249 5.48 6.65 -12.86
N TYR A 250 5.11 6.29 -11.66
CA TYR A 250 4.72 4.92 -11.29
C TYR A 250 3.21 4.77 -11.21
N TYR A 251 2.54 5.65 -10.47
CA TYR A 251 1.11 5.58 -10.17
C TYR A 251 0.25 6.27 -11.24
N GLY A 252 -1.03 5.93 -11.26
CA GLY A 252 -1.95 6.38 -12.30
C GLY A 252 -1.71 5.70 -13.64
N ARG A 253 -1.03 4.53 -13.64
CA ARG A 253 -0.74 3.72 -14.82
C ARG A 253 -1.49 2.40 -14.75
N PHE A 254 -1.75 1.82 -15.92
CA PHE A 254 -2.50 0.56 -16.03
C PHE A 254 -2.01 -0.26 -17.22
N ASN A 255 -2.39 -1.53 -17.25
CA ASN A 255 -2.33 -2.36 -18.47
C ASN A 255 -3.74 -2.60 -18.99
N GLN A 256 -3.86 -2.70 -20.30
CA GLN A 256 -5.16 -2.82 -20.95
C GLN A 256 -5.64 -4.27 -20.99
N GLY A 257 -4.72 -5.22 -21.02
CA GLY A 257 -5.04 -6.64 -21.09
C GLY A 257 -3.80 -7.51 -21.04
N VAL A 258 -4.03 -8.80 -21.14
CA VAL A 258 -2.99 -9.84 -21.18
C VAL A 258 -3.05 -10.52 -22.55
N VAL A 259 -1.90 -10.68 -23.17
CA VAL A 259 -1.76 -11.48 -24.40
C VAL A 259 -1.26 -12.86 -24.02
N THR A 260 -2.01 -13.87 -24.38
CA THR A 260 -1.67 -15.27 -24.14
C THR A 260 -1.10 -15.88 -25.42
N ILE A 261 0.08 -16.49 -25.32
CA ILE A 261 0.67 -17.27 -26.39
C ILE A 261 0.37 -18.74 -26.10
N ASN A 262 -0.35 -19.39 -27.00
CA ASN A 262 -0.62 -20.82 -26.90
C ASN A 262 0.58 -21.60 -27.47
N LEU A 263 1.51 -21.98 -26.60
CA LEU A 263 2.71 -22.70 -27.01
C LEU A 263 2.41 -24.07 -27.64
N VAL A 264 1.30 -24.70 -27.28
CA VAL A 264 0.88 -25.96 -27.91
C VAL A 264 0.50 -25.75 -29.36
N ASP A 265 -0.24 -24.68 -29.64
CA ASP A 265 -0.62 -24.31 -31.03
C ASP A 265 0.60 -23.94 -31.88
N VAL A 266 1.52 -23.14 -31.29
CA VAL A 266 2.81 -22.80 -31.93
C VAL A 266 3.61 -24.06 -32.26
N ALA A 267 3.73 -24.98 -31.30
CA ALA A 267 4.44 -26.25 -31.52
C ALA A 267 3.78 -27.14 -32.58
N CYS A 268 2.46 -27.24 -32.58
CA CYS A 268 1.72 -27.99 -33.61
C CYS A 268 1.84 -27.34 -34.97
N SER A 269 1.75 -26.01 -35.04
CA SER A 269 1.84 -25.26 -36.31
C SER A 269 3.24 -25.26 -36.91
N SER A 270 4.28 -25.50 -36.10
CA SER A 270 5.66 -25.61 -36.60
C SER A 270 5.96 -26.93 -37.30
N TYR A 271 5.06 -27.92 -37.20
CA TYR A 271 5.23 -29.26 -37.82
C TYR A 271 6.57 -29.93 -37.48
N LYS A 272 7.05 -29.79 -36.23
CA LYS A 272 8.35 -30.26 -35.72
C LYS A 272 9.57 -29.54 -36.32
N ASP A 273 9.37 -28.43 -36.97
CA ASP A 273 10.43 -27.58 -37.50
C ASP A 273 10.83 -26.56 -36.40
N MET A 274 12.04 -26.70 -35.86
CA MET A 274 12.52 -25.85 -34.74
C MET A 274 12.79 -24.41 -35.19
N ASP A 275 13.03 -24.18 -36.47
CA ASP A 275 13.25 -22.83 -37.01
C ASP A 275 11.93 -22.07 -37.19
N LYS A 276 10.81 -22.80 -37.22
CA LYS A 276 9.46 -22.21 -37.24
C LYS A 276 8.81 -22.11 -35.90
N PHE A 277 9.33 -22.82 -34.87
CA PHE A 277 8.84 -22.78 -33.51
C PHE A 277 9.27 -21.47 -32.80
#